data_91799a381c8ad2973c8d690ca9130227
#
_entry.id   91799a381c8ad2973c8d690ca9130227
#
_cell.length_a   1.000
_cell.length_b   1.000
_cell.length_c   1.000
_cell.angle_alpha   90.00
_cell.angle_beta   90.00
_cell.angle_gamma   90.00
#
_symmetry.space_group_name_H-M   'P 1'
#
loop_
_entity.id
_entity.type
_entity.pdbx_description
1 polymer ?
#
loop_
_entity_poly.entity_id
_entity_poly.type
_entity_poly.pdbx_seq_one_letter_code
_entity_poly.pdbx_strand_id
1 'polypeptide(L)'
;MHTDIYLFAFCFAFLDFKRIIFIGVENMSKKHLEFIDSLECIVCRSKHPTHHHLLRVSREYLPVKEGEEDFLLPKIKSKGMATKSDDRFTLPLCPKCHAEAHTYGNDKAYFKSKGIDEPEEKALALYRVSGDYAKAMDLLKWWRLGR
;
A
#
# COMPACT_ATOMS: atom_id res chain seq x y z
N MET A 1 -5.39 -7.47 -53.55
CA MET A 1 -4.13 -7.10 -52.89
C MET A 1 -4.32 -5.85 -52.04
N HIS A 2 -5.03 -5.94 -50.92
CA HIS A 2 -5.16 -4.86 -49.92
C HIS A 2 -5.69 -5.44 -48.61
N THR A 3 -4.95 -6.32 -47.96
CA THR A 3 -5.36 -6.88 -46.63
C THR A 3 -4.25 -6.94 -45.57
N ASP A 4 -3.05 -6.42 -45.82
CA ASP A 4 -1.91 -6.62 -44.92
C ASP A 4 -1.51 -5.40 -44.06
N ILE A 5 -2.20 -4.26 -44.19
CA ILE A 5 -1.82 -3.02 -43.47
C ILE A 5 -2.48 -2.92 -42.08
N TYR A 6 -3.61 -3.60 -41.84
CA TYR A 6 -4.33 -3.47 -40.57
C TYR A 6 -3.80 -4.36 -39.44
N LEU A 7 -3.00 -5.39 -39.75
CA LEU A 7 -2.48 -6.31 -38.74
C LEU A 7 -1.29 -5.72 -37.95
N PHE A 8 -0.52 -4.84 -38.58
CA PHE A 8 0.65 -4.23 -37.91
C PHE A 8 0.30 -3.08 -36.96
N ALA A 9 -0.78 -2.36 -37.22
CA ALA A 9 -1.20 -1.25 -36.35
C ALA A 9 -1.77 -1.73 -35.02
N PHE A 10 -2.38 -2.94 -34.99
CA PHE A 10 -2.96 -3.49 -33.76
C PHE A 10 -1.90 -4.03 -32.79
N CYS A 11 -0.77 -4.47 -33.31
CA CYS A 11 0.30 -5.01 -32.43
C CYS A 11 1.09 -3.89 -31.73
N PHE A 12 1.24 -2.71 -32.35
CA PHE A 12 1.93 -1.57 -31.73
C PHE A 12 1.09 -0.89 -30.65
N ALA A 13 -0.22 -0.79 -30.82
CA ALA A 13 -1.12 -0.20 -29.82
C ALA A 13 -1.19 -1.05 -28.56
N PHE A 14 -1.04 -2.38 -28.64
CA PHE A 14 -1.08 -3.27 -27.47
C PHE A 14 0.22 -3.20 -26.63
N LEU A 15 1.35 -2.94 -27.28
CA LEU A 15 2.64 -2.78 -26.59
C LEU A 15 2.72 -1.43 -25.85
N ASP A 16 2.20 -0.36 -26.44
CA ASP A 16 2.17 0.95 -25.80
C ASP A 16 1.18 1.00 -24.62
N PHE A 17 0.04 0.32 -24.73
CA PHE A 17 -0.94 0.25 -23.66
C PHE A 17 -0.41 -0.48 -22.41
N LYS A 18 0.32 -1.59 -22.60
CA LYS A 18 1.00 -2.28 -21.48
C LYS A 18 2.09 -1.42 -20.83
N ARG A 19 2.81 -0.65 -21.64
CA ARG A 19 3.87 0.24 -21.16
C ARG A 19 3.32 1.44 -20.40
N ILE A 20 2.21 2.01 -20.85
CA ILE A 20 1.52 3.12 -20.19
C ILE A 20 0.95 2.67 -18.83
N ILE A 21 0.34 1.48 -18.77
CA ILE A 21 -0.18 0.92 -17.50
C ILE A 21 0.97 0.65 -16.52
N PHE A 22 2.09 0.10 -16.99
CA PHE A 22 3.23 -0.23 -16.12
C PHE A 22 3.90 1.03 -15.54
N ILE A 23 4.08 2.07 -16.36
CA ILE A 23 4.60 3.38 -15.92
C ILE A 23 3.64 4.05 -14.92
N GLY A 24 2.32 3.90 -15.11
CA GLY A 24 1.32 4.44 -14.20
C GLY A 24 1.34 3.79 -12.82
N VAL A 25 1.55 2.49 -12.74
CA VAL A 25 1.61 1.73 -11.48
C VAL A 25 2.86 2.07 -10.67
N GLU A 26 4.02 2.13 -11.31
CA GLU A 26 5.27 2.53 -10.62
C GLU A 26 5.20 3.97 -10.06
N ASN A 27 4.59 4.88 -10.81
CA ASN A 27 4.45 6.27 -10.39
C ASN A 27 3.44 6.42 -9.24
N MET A 28 2.39 5.61 -9.21
CA MET A 28 1.42 5.57 -8.09
C MET A 28 2.05 5.02 -6.80
N SER A 29 2.85 3.97 -6.89
CA SER A 29 3.54 3.37 -5.77
C SER A 29 4.48 4.38 -5.09
N LYS A 30 5.34 5.06 -5.85
CA LYS A 30 6.24 6.09 -5.33
C LYS A 30 5.47 7.25 -4.67
N LYS A 31 4.43 7.75 -5.31
CA LYS A 31 3.60 8.83 -4.77
C LYS A 31 2.90 8.41 -3.46
N HIS A 32 2.49 7.15 -3.37
CA HIS A 32 1.90 6.63 -2.14
C HIS A 32 2.91 6.60 -0.99
N LEU A 33 4.14 6.14 -1.23
CA LEU A 33 5.17 6.14 -0.19
C LEU A 33 5.53 7.56 0.27
N GLU A 34 5.70 8.50 -0.65
CA GLU A 34 5.90 9.92 -0.33
C GLU A 34 4.73 10.49 0.47
N PHE A 35 3.50 10.09 0.15
CA PHE A 35 2.30 10.47 0.89
C PHE A 35 2.33 9.91 2.32
N ILE A 36 2.65 8.64 2.53
CA ILE A 36 2.79 8.03 3.85
C ILE A 36 3.84 8.76 4.68
N ASP A 37 4.98 9.13 4.08
CA ASP A 37 6.07 9.86 4.74
C ASP A 37 5.66 11.31 5.12
N SER A 38 4.59 11.85 4.53
CA SER A 38 4.06 13.18 4.85
C SER A 38 3.07 13.21 6.02
N LEU A 39 2.60 12.04 6.48
CA LEU A 39 1.60 11.92 7.54
C LEU A 39 2.23 12.07 8.94
N GLU A 40 1.50 11.75 9.98
CA GLU A 40 2.01 11.59 11.34
C GLU A 40 2.19 10.11 11.69
N CYS A 41 3.17 9.80 12.54
CA CYS A 41 3.34 8.45 13.07
C CYS A 41 2.03 7.92 13.67
N ILE A 42 1.57 6.77 13.21
CA ILE A 42 0.30 6.18 13.65
C ILE A 42 0.34 5.81 15.14
N VAL A 43 1.53 5.53 15.70
CA VAL A 43 1.72 5.13 17.09
C VAL A 43 1.83 6.33 18.03
N CYS A 44 2.77 7.25 17.79
CA CYS A 44 3.13 8.30 18.74
C CYS A 44 2.83 9.73 18.27
N ARG A 45 2.26 9.92 17.08
CA ARG A 45 1.93 11.23 16.46
C ARG A 45 3.15 12.10 16.10
N SER A 46 4.35 11.57 16.22
CA SER A 46 5.55 12.30 15.82
C SER A 46 5.46 12.69 14.34
N LYS A 47 5.92 13.91 14.02
CA LYS A 47 6.08 14.37 12.64
C LYS A 47 7.27 13.66 11.98
N HIS A 48 7.29 13.67 10.66
CA HIS A 48 8.36 13.05 9.86
C HIS A 48 8.48 11.53 10.06
N PRO A 49 7.39 10.77 9.85
CA PRO A 49 7.47 9.32 9.79
C PRO A 49 8.21 8.89 8.53
N THR A 50 8.54 7.63 8.48
CA THR A 50 8.94 6.91 7.29
C THR A 50 7.91 5.80 7.03
N HIS A 51 7.81 5.36 5.77
CA HIS A 51 6.91 4.25 5.43
C HIS A 51 7.48 2.94 5.99
N HIS A 52 6.67 2.24 6.76
CA HIS A 52 6.96 0.90 7.28
C HIS A 52 6.16 -0.13 6.48
N HIS A 53 6.85 -1.02 5.77
CA HIS A 53 6.20 -2.13 5.08
C HIS A 53 5.85 -3.22 6.08
N LEU A 54 4.57 -3.61 6.12
CA LEU A 54 4.13 -4.70 6.99
C LEU A 54 4.78 -6.01 6.58
N LEU A 55 5.26 -6.76 7.56
CA LEU A 55 5.81 -8.09 7.38
C LEU A 55 4.66 -9.11 7.34
N ARG A 56 4.69 -10.05 6.40
CA ARG A 56 3.76 -11.19 6.35
C ARG A 56 2.27 -10.79 6.31
N VAL A 57 1.88 -10.04 5.29
CA VAL A 57 0.45 -9.76 5.06
C VAL A 57 -0.29 -11.07 4.79
N SER A 58 -1.36 -11.29 5.55
CA SER A 58 -2.23 -12.45 5.42
C SER A 58 -2.99 -12.41 4.08
N ARG A 59 -3.14 -13.58 3.43
CA ARG A 59 -3.86 -13.69 2.14
C ARG A 59 -5.34 -13.32 2.23
N GLU A 60 -5.91 -13.32 3.41
CA GLU A 60 -7.32 -13.04 3.68
C GLU A 60 -7.66 -11.56 3.44
N TYR A 61 -6.67 -10.67 3.49
CA TYR A 61 -6.83 -9.25 3.23
C TYR A 61 -6.78 -8.85 1.75
N LEU A 62 -6.96 -9.81 0.86
CA LEU A 62 -7.11 -9.56 -0.57
C LEU A 62 -8.56 -9.79 -1.02
N PRO A 63 -9.55 -9.04 -0.51
CA PRO A 63 -10.91 -9.22 -0.96
C PRO A 63 -11.05 -8.56 -2.33
N VAL A 64 -11.15 -9.39 -3.34
CA VAL A 64 -11.87 -9.04 -4.55
C VAL A 64 -13.34 -9.07 -4.15
N LYS A 65 -13.92 -7.97 -3.74
CA LYS A 65 -15.36 -7.82 -3.74
C LYS A 65 -15.78 -7.71 -5.20
N GLU A 66 -16.53 -8.69 -5.69
CA GLU A 66 -17.20 -8.60 -6.97
C GLU A 66 -18.00 -7.29 -7.01
N GLY A 67 -17.70 -6.41 -7.98
CA GLY A 67 -18.44 -5.16 -8.24
C GLY A 67 -17.72 -3.86 -7.88
N GLU A 68 -16.62 -3.87 -7.17
CA GLU A 68 -15.71 -2.73 -7.11
C GLU A 68 -14.61 -2.97 -8.14
N GLU A 69 -14.44 -2.05 -9.09
CA GLU A 69 -13.29 -1.97 -10.00
C GLU A 69 -12.01 -1.63 -9.21
N ASP A 70 -11.80 -2.32 -8.11
CA ASP A 70 -10.54 -2.32 -7.43
C ASP A 70 -9.61 -3.17 -8.28
N PHE A 71 -8.77 -2.46 -9.02
CA PHE A 71 -7.66 -2.96 -9.76
C PHE A 71 -7.16 -4.27 -9.17
N LEU A 72 -7.28 -5.32 -9.96
CA LEU A 72 -6.78 -6.65 -9.73
C LEU A 72 -5.47 -6.60 -8.96
N LEU A 73 -5.58 -6.78 -7.63
CA LEU A 73 -4.40 -6.97 -6.82
C LEU A 73 -3.74 -8.24 -7.34
N PRO A 74 -2.55 -8.17 -7.96
CA PRO A 74 -1.90 -9.38 -8.39
C PRO A 74 -1.81 -10.30 -7.18
N LYS A 75 -2.20 -11.57 -7.35
CA LYS A 75 -2.04 -12.59 -6.31
C LYS A 75 -0.65 -12.44 -5.72
N ILE A 76 -0.55 -11.94 -4.50
CA ILE A 76 0.72 -11.81 -3.83
C ILE A 76 1.21 -13.22 -3.64
N LYS A 77 2.14 -13.65 -4.49
CA LYS A 77 2.89 -14.88 -4.21
C LYS A 77 3.54 -14.64 -2.87
N SER A 78 3.30 -15.53 -1.91
CA SER A 78 3.98 -15.53 -0.62
C SER A 78 5.48 -15.61 -0.91
N LYS A 79 6.12 -14.47 -0.99
CA LYS A 79 7.56 -14.39 -1.13
C LYS A 79 8.14 -14.79 0.23
N GLY A 80 9.25 -15.52 0.21
CA GLY A 80 9.86 -16.08 1.41
C GLY A 80 10.20 -15.05 2.50
N MET A 81 10.68 -15.53 3.60
CA MET A 81 10.82 -14.95 4.95
C MET A 81 11.61 -13.63 5.09
N ALA A 82 11.84 -12.83 4.08
CA ALA A 82 12.52 -11.53 4.16
C ALA A 82 12.11 -10.57 3.03
N THR A 83 11.01 -10.83 2.33
CA THR A 83 10.54 -9.97 1.26
C THR A 83 9.56 -8.95 1.79
N LYS A 84 9.84 -7.67 1.51
CA LYS A 84 8.91 -6.57 1.77
C LYS A 84 7.55 -6.87 1.15
N SER A 85 6.49 -6.53 1.85
CA SER A 85 5.13 -6.55 1.31
C SER A 85 4.99 -5.52 0.17
N ASP A 86 3.89 -5.60 -0.52
CA ASP A 86 3.49 -4.59 -1.51
C ASP A 86 3.35 -3.21 -0.85
N ASP A 87 3.67 -2.14 -1.57
CA ASP A 87 3.65 -0.76 -1.06
C ASP A 87 2.27 -0.31 -0.55
N ARG A 88 1.20 -0.99 -0.92
CA ARG A 88 -0.16 -0.79 -0.37
C ARG A 88 -0.27 -1.15 1.10
N PHE A 89 0.61 -1.99 1.60
CA PHE A 89 0.65 -2.41 3.00
C PHE A 89 1.74 -1.65 3.76
N THR A 90 1.69 -0.32 3.69
CA THR A 90 2.61 0.56 4.41
C THR A 90 1.87 1.42 5.43
N LEU A 91 2.52 1.63 6.57
CA LEU A 91 2.04 2.50 7.64
C LEU A 91 3.09 3.54 8.01
N PRO A 92 2.68 4.77 8.40
CA PRO A 92 3.62 5.80 8.82
C PRO A 92 4.15 5.52 10.23
N LEU A 93 5.44 5.26 10.36
CA LEU A 93 6.13 5.11 11.64
C LEU A 93 7.31 6.08 11.74
N CYS A 94 7.45 6.78 12.86
CA CYS A 94 8.66 7.55 13.12
C CYS A 94 9.87 6.61 13.31
N PRO A 95 11.11 7.08 13.14
CA PRO A 95 12.30 6.22 13.25
C PRO A 95 12.35 5.39 14.53
N LYS A 96 11.91 5.94 15.67
CA LYS A 96 11.86 5.22 16.95
C LYS A 96 10.87 4.06 16.90
N CYS A 97 9.61 4.33 16.53
CA CYS A 97 8.58 3.30 16.44
C CYS A 97 8.88 2.25 15.36
N HIS A 98 9.56 2.65 14.29
CA HIS A 98 10.01 1.78 13.22
C HIS A 98 11.08 0.78 13.73
N ALA A 99 12.06 1.27 14.48
CA ALA A 99 13.07 0.42 15.12
C ALA A 99 12.45 -0.54 16.15
N GLU A 100 11.49 -0.07 16.96
CA GLU A 100 10.75 -0.92 17.89
C GLU A 100 9.99 -2.04 17.17
N ALA A 101 9.29 -1.73 16.05
CA ALA A 101 8.57 -2.71 15.27
C ALA A 101 9.50 -3.82 14.73
N HIS A 102 10.66 -3.45 14.20
CA HIS A 102 11.66 -4.41 13.74
C HIS A 102 12.20 -5.29 14.88
N THR A 103 12.45 -4.71 16.05
CA THR A 103 12.91 -5.46 17.24
C THR A 103 11.86 -6.45 17.71
N TYR A 104 10.58 -6.08 17.59
CA TYR A 104 9.47 -6.97 17.96
C TYR A 104 9.35 -8.19 17.05
N GLY A 105 9.73 -8.06 15.78
CA GLY A 105 9.77 -9.15 14.79
C GLY A 105 8.42 -9.68 14.32
N ASN A 106 7.31 -9.12 14.82
CA ASN A 106 5.94 -9.47 14.44
C ASN A 106 5.07 -8.21 14.46
N ASP A 107 4.77 -7.67 13.28
CA ASP A 107 4.02 -6.43 13.14
C ASP A 107 2.64 -6.49 13.79
N LYS A 108 1.90 -7.57 13.60
CA LYS A 108 0.55 -7.72 14.16
C LYS A 108 0.58 -7.65 15.69
N ALA A 109 1.53 -8.33 16.30
CA ALA A 109 1.71 -8.29 17.77
C ALA A 109 2.21 -6.92 18.23
N TYR A 110 3.13 -6.29 17.50
CA TYR A 110 3.61 -4.95 17.80
C TYR A 110 2.48 -3.93 17.77
N PHE A 111 1.74 -3.85 16.68
CA PHE A 111 0.65 -2.89 16.53
C PHE A 111 -0.45 -3.12 17.57
N LYS A 112 -0.81 -4.38 17.83
CA LYS A 112 -1.76 -4.73 18.88
C LYS A 112 -1.29 -4.26 20.26
N SER A 113 0.00 -4.38 20.59
CA SER A 113 0.56 -3.87 21.85
C SER A 113 0.49 -2.35 21.98
N LYS A 114 0.35 -1.64 20.86
CA LYS A 114 0.14 -0.18 20.79
C LYS A 114 -1.34 0.21 20.67
N GLY A 115 -2.26 -0.74 20.81
CA GLY A 115 -3.71 -0.53 20.66
C GLY A 115 -4.15 -0.30 19.21
N ILE A 116 -3.40 -0.79 18.24
CA ILE A 116 -3.71 -0.71 16.82
C ILE A 116 -4.02 -2.11 16.32
N ASP A 117 -5.31 -2.40 16.21
CA ASP A 117 -5.79 -3.65 15.65
C ASP A 117 -5.81 -3.59 14.11
N GLU A 118 -5.74 -4.75 13.46
CA GLU A 118 -5.83 -4.95 12.00
C GLU A 118 -4.97 -3.94 11.19
N PRO A 119 -3.64 -3.98 11.35
CA PRO A 119 -2.74 -3.03 10.68
C PRO A 119 -2.82 -3.10 9.16
N GLU A 120 -3.14 -4.26 8.59
CA GLU A 120 -3.33 -4.45 7.16
C GLU A 120 -4.53 -3.67 6.61
N GLU A 121 -5.65 -3.67 7.32
CA GLU A 121 -6.84 -2.89 6.95
C GLU A 121 -6.57 -1.39 7.00
N LYS A 122 -5.83 -0.96 8.02
CA LYS A 122 -5.44 0.45 8.16
C LYS A 122 -4.51 0.90 7.04
N ALA A 123 -3.56 0.05 6.63
CA ALA A 123 -2.69 0.32 5.50
C ALA A 123 -3.49 0.45 4.20
N LEU A 124 -4.41 -0.47 3.94
CA LEU A 124 -5.29 -0.40 2.77
C LEU A 124 -6.21 0.84 2.80
N ALA A 125 -6.72 1.22 3.97
CA ALA A 125 -7.52 2.44 4.10
C ALA A 125 -6.71 3.69 3.75
N LEU A 126 -5.46 3.79 4.20
CA LEU A 126 -4.55 4.89 3.82
C LEU A 126 -4.21 4.85 2.33
N TYR A 127 -4.05 3.67 1.74
CA TYR A 127 -3.82 3.54 0.30
C TYR A 127 -5.00 4.07 -0.52
N ARG A 128 -6.25 3.76 -0.12
CA ARG A 128 -7.47 4.25 -0.79
C ARG A 128 -7.62 5.76 -0.77
N VAL A 129 -7.10 6.42 0.24
CA VAL A 129 -7.10 7.89 0.37
C VAL A 129 -5.76 8.52 0.00
N SER A 130 -4.89 7.78 -0.70
CA SER A 130 -3.57 8.26 -1.07
C SER A 130 -3.64 9.57 -1.85
N GLY A 131 -2.89 10.58 -1.38
CA GLY A 131 -2.91 11.94 -1.92
C GLY A 131 -3.93 12.88 -1.24
N ASP A 132 -4.89 12.35 -0.47
CA ASP A 132 -5.84 13.17 0.30
C ASP A 132 -5.40 13.24 1.78
N TYR A 133 -4.56 14.21 2.06
CA TYR A 133 -3.99 14.42 3.40
C TYR A 133 -5.05 14.62 4.48
N ALA A 134 -6.14 15.36 4.19
CA ALA A 134 -7.19 15.63 5.16
C ALA A 134 -7.90 14.35 5.58
N LYS A 135 -8.33 13.53 4.62
CA LYS A 135 -8.96 12.23 4.92
C LYS A 135 -8.04 11.28 5.66
N ALA A 136 -6.75 11.23 5.29
CA ALA A 136 -5.80 10.38 5.99
C ALA A 136 -5.62 10.81 7.45
N MET A 137 -5.51 12.11 7.71
CA MET A 137 -5.40 12.62 9.08
C MET A 137 -6.66 12.36 9.91
N ASP A 138 -7.85 12.43 9.30
CA ASP A 138 -9.10 12.07 9.97
C ASP A 138 -9.17 10.57 10.32
N LEU A 139 -8.72 9.69 9.42
CA LEU A 139 -8.57 8.26 9.71
C LEU A 139 -7.61 8.02 10.87
N LEU A 140 -6.43 8.66 10.85
CA LEU A 140 -5.45 8.52 11.93
C LEU A 140 -6.00 9.01 13.27
N LYS A 141 -6.74 10.12 13.30
CA LYS A 141 -7.42 10.61 14.51
C LYS A 141 -8.47 9.61 15.01
N TRP A 142 -9.31 9.13 14.11
CA TRP A 142 -10.38 8.19 14.47
C TRP A 142 -9.84 6.90 15.07
N TRP A 143 -8.81 6.32 14.49
CA TRP A 143 -8.18 5.11 15.04
C TRP A 143 -7.53 5.32 16.42
N ARG A 144 -7.16 6.56 16.74
CA ARG A 144 -6.60 6.91 18.07
C ARG A 144 -7.67 7.12 19.12
N LEU A 145 -8.86 7.54 18.75
CA LEU A 145 -9.97 7.75 19.68
C LEU A 145 -10.59 6.43 20.17
N GLY A 146 -10.46 5.37 19.41
CA GLY A 146 -10.94 4.03 19.76
C GLY A 146 -10.02 3.24 20.71
N ARG A 147 -8.98 3.88 21.26
CA ARG A 147 -8.04 3.26 22.21
C ARG A 147 -8.41 3.53 23.66
#